data_59ddc3d1031b0fe1458ed05f70e909e3
#
_entry.id   59ddc3d1031b0fe1458ed05f70e909e3
#
_cell.length_a   1.000
_cell.length_b   1.000
_cell.length_c   1.000
_cell.angle_alpha   90.00
_cell.angle_beta   90.00
_cell.angle_gamma   90.00
#
_symmetry.space_group_name_H-M   'P 1'
#
loop_
_entity.id
_entity.type
_entity.pdbx_description
1 polymer ?
#
loop_
_entity_poly.entity_id
_entity_poly.type
_entity_poly.pdbx_seq_one_letter_code
_entity_poly.pdbx_strand_id
1 'polypeptide(L)'
;MKKTIIAGGGIVENEEGKILFQFRRGKWDLPKGKLEEDETIEECALREVEEETGLHNIQLGELIGVTQHHYTENGIDFEKETHWFAMKAFGNQRLVPQIEEDILELRWVAEDELKQYLSNTYNNICSIVEKYYDNHNQVN
;
A
#
# COMPACT_ATOMS: atom_id res chain seq x y z
N MET A 1 10.65 10.92 23.24
CA MET A 1 11.17 9.62 22.80
C MET A 1 10.51 9.23 21.48
N LYS A 2 11.30 8.81 20.52
CA LYS A 2 10.81 8.41 19.19
C LYS A 2 10.76 6.90 19.09
N LYS A 3 9.64 6.38 18.63
CA LYS A 3 9.47 4.94 18.41
C LYS A 3 9.37 4.64 16.91
N THR A 4 10.06 3.62 16.48
CA THR A 4 10.01 3.18 15.08
C THR A 4 9.08 1.98 14.95
N ILE A 5 8.16 2.07 14.00
CA ILE A 5 7.24 0.99 13.67
C ILE A 5 7.58 0.53 12.26
N ILE A 6 7.81 -0.77 12.10
CA ILE A 6 8.07 -1.36 10.79
C ILE A 6 6.76 -1.88 10.23
N ALA A 7 6.51 -1.60 8.96
CA ALA A 7 5.29 -2.01 8.27
C ALA A 7 5.63 -2.53 6.88
N GLY A 8 4.73 -3.34 6.34
CA GLY A 8 4.82 -3.83 4.98
C GLY A 8 3.55 -3.50 4.22
N GLY A 9 3.68 -3.21 2.95
CA GLY A 9 2.55 -2.90 2.10
C GLY A 9 2.81 -3.21 0.64
N GLY A 10 1.80 -2.99 -0.18
CA GLY A 10 1.90 -3.36 -1.58
C GLY A 10 1.28 -2.37 -2.53
N ILE A 11 1.93 -2.24 -3.69
CA ILE A 11 1.33 -1.63 -4.86
C ILE A 11 0.88 -2.81 -5.72
N VAL A 12 -0.43 -3.05 -5.71
CA VAL A 12 -1.03 -4.22 -6.35
C VAL A 12 -1.55 -3.84 -7.73
N GLU A 13 -1.05 -4.52 -8.75
CA GLU A 13 -1.48 -4.30 -10.13
C GLU A 13 -2.32 -5.47 -10.60
N ASN A 14 -3.43 -5.19 -11.26
CA ASN A 14 -4.26 -6.25 -11.84
C ASN A 14 -3.86 -6.52 -13.29
N GLU A 15 -4.58 -7.43 -13.96
CA GLU A 15 -4.27 -7.83 -15.34
C GLU A 15 -4.54 -6.72 -16.37
N GLU A 16 -5.26 -5.68 -15.97
CA GLU A 16 -5.52 -4.51 -16.81
C GLU A 16 -4.51 -3.39 -16.59
N GLY A 17 -3.50 -3.62 -15.74
CA GLY A 17 -2.49 -2.62 -15.42
C GLY A 17 -2.95 -1.55 -14.45
N LYS A 18 -4.06 -1.77 -13.77
CA LYS A 18 -4.58 -0.81 -12.78
C LYS A 18 -4.03 -1.13 -11.40
N ILE A 19 -3.88 -0.08 -10.59
CA ILE A 19 -3.33 -0.18 -9.24
C ILE A 19 -4.44 -0.01 -8.22
N LEU A 20 -4.39 -0.78 -7.13
CA LEU A 20 -5.39 -0.76 -6.07
C LEU A 20 -5.11 0.34 -5.06
N PHE A 21 -6.07 1.23 -4.91
CA PHE A 21 -6.09 2.25 -3.86
C PHE A 21 -7.21 1.97 -2.88
N GLN A 22 -7.01 2.42 -1.64
CA GLN A 22 -8.03 2.35 -0.59
C GLN A 22 -8.35 3.74 -0.07
N PHE A 23 -9.62 3.98 0.25
CA PHE A 23 -10.05 5.24 0.84
C PHE A 23 -10.18 5.04 2.34
N ARG A 24 -9.39 5.79 3.11
CA ARG A 24 -9.32 5.63 4.57
C ARG A 24 -9.13 7.01 5.21
N ARG A 25 -10.00 7.31 6.17
CA ARG A 25 -9.91 8.56 6.95
C ARG A 25 -9.83 9.81 6.07
N GLY A 26 -10.64 9.85 5.01
CA GLY A 26 -10.74 11.02 4.14
C GLY A 26 -9.66 11.14 3.07
N LYS A 27 -8.76 10.16 2.98
CA LYS A 27 -7.67 10.18 1.99
C LYS A 27 -7.53 8.85 1.28
N TRP A 28 -7.03 8.92 0.05
CA TRP A 28 -6.62 7.74 -0.68
C TRP A 28 -5.27 7.28 -0.15
N ASP A 29 -5.08 5.98 -0.09
CA ASP A 29 -3.90 5.35 0.51
C ASP A 29 -3.67 4.00 -0.17
N LEU A 30 -2.60 3.33 0.22
CA LEU A 30 -2.28 1.98 -0.27
C LEU A 30 -2.36 1.00 0.90
N PRO A 31 -2.68 -0.28 0.63
CA PRO A 31 -2.77 -1.28 1.70
C PRO A 31 -1.40 -1.55 2.33
N LYS A 32 -1.37 -1.57 3.66
CA LYS A 32 -0.18 -1.83 4.46
C LYS A 32 -0.57 -2.04 5.92
N GLY A 33 0.37 -2.52 6.70
CA GLY A 33 0.17 -2.65 8.14
C GLY A 33 1.44 -3.10 8.85
N LYS A 34 1.35 -3.21 10.16
CA LYS A 34 2.50 -3.46 11.04
C LYS A 34 3.04 -4.87 10.93
N LEU A 35 4.36 -4.96 10.97
CA LEU A 35 5.08 -6.22 11.06
C LEU A 35 4.76 -6.89 12.41
N GLU A 36 4.44 -8.18 12.36
CA GLU A 36 4.19 -8.99 13.55
C GLU A 36 5.43 -9.82 13.91
N GLU A 37 5.47 -10.33 15.13
CA GLU A 37 6.56 -11.22 15.56
C GLU A 37 6.61 -12.47 14.68
N ASP A 38 7.82 -12.93 14.43
CA ASP A 38 8.10 -14.17 13.67
C ASP A 38 7.64 -14.11 12.21
N GLU A 39 7.45 -12.90 11.70
CA GLU A 39 6.99 -12.66 10.32
C GLU A 39 8.11 -11.94 9.57
N THR A 40 8.37 -12.35 8.32
CA THR A 40 9.27 -11.58 7.45
C THR A 40 8.51 -10.35 6.94
N ILE A 41 9.24 -9.36 6.45
CA ILE A 41 8.60 -8.15 5.92
C ILE A 41 7.78 -8.47 4.66
N GLU A 42 8.22 -9.46 3.88
CA GLU A 42 7.48 -9.93 2.70
C GLU A 42 6.16 -10.59 3.10
N GLU A 43 6.20 -11.45 4.13
CA GLU A 43 5.00 -12.08 4.66
C GLU A 43 4.03 -11.05 5.22
N CYS A 44 4.56 -10.03 5.91
CA CYS A 44 3.77 -8.94 6.44
C CYS A 44 3.03 -8.21 5.33
N ALA A 45 3.75 -7.83 4.28
CA ALA A 45 3.17 -7.09 3.16
C ALA A 45 2.04 -7.89 2.51
N LEU A 46 2.24 -9.18 2.24
CA LEU A 46 1.21 -10.03 1.66
C LEU A 46 -0.01 -10.17 2.57
N ARG A 47 0.25 -10.44 3.85
CA ARG A 47 -0.84 -10.61 4.83
C ARG A 47 -1.68 -9.35 4.96
N GLU A 48 -1.05 -8.19 5.09
CA GLU A 48 -1.76 -6.94 5.25
C GLU A 48 -2.58 -6.58 4.01
N VAL A 49 -2.01 -6.81 2.82
CA VAL A 49 -2.76 -6.56 1.59
C VAL A 49 -3.98 -7.46 1.53
N GLU A 50 -3.84 -8.75 1.84
CA GLU A 50 -4.98 -9.68 1.84
C GLU A 50 -6.05 -9.28 2.85
N GLU A 51 -5.63 -8.90 4.06
CA GLU A 51 -6.57 -8.49 5.11
C GLU A 51 -7.34 -7.22 4.75
N GLU A 52 -6.64 -6.24 4.19
CA GLU A 52 -7.25 -4.93 3.90
C GLU A 52 -8.10 -4.90 2.64
N THR A 53 -7.83 -5.80 1.69
CA THR A 53 -8.47 -5.76 0.38
C THR A 53 -9.35 -6.94 0.04
N GLY A 54 -9.19 -8.06 0.73
CA GLY A 54 -9.90 -9.30 0.42
C GLY A 54 -9.31 -10.08 -0.76
N LEU A 55 -8.20 -9.61 -1.32
CA LEU A 55 -7.54 -10.33 -2.41
C LEU A 55 -6.84 -11.58 -1.91
N HIS A 56 -6.74 -12.58 -2.78
CA HIS A 56 -6.06 -13.85 -2.51
C HIS A 56 -5.12 -14.18 -3.67
N ASN A 57 -4.19 -15.09 -3.41
CA ASN A 57 -3.24 -15.59 -4.42
C ASN A 57 -2.49 -14.46 -5.11
N ILE A 58 -2.01 -13.52 -4.30
CA ILE A 58 -1.25 -12.38 -4.79
C ILE A 58 0.18 -12.83 -5.05
N GLN A 59 0.70 -12.48 -6.23
CA GLN A 59 2.09 -12.75 -6.56
C GLN A 59 2.97 -11.61 -6.03
N LEU A 60 3.91 -11.95 -5.16
CA LEU A 60 4.87 -11.00 -4.62
C LEU A 60 5.92 -10.68 -5.66
N GLY A 61 6.19 -9.41 -5.88
CA GLY A 61 7.26 -8.94 -6.73
C GLY A 61 8.40 -8.32 -5.92
N GLU A 62 9.13 -7.41 -6.54
CA GLU A 62 10.30 -6.80 -5.92
C GLU A 62 9.95 -5.67 -4.96
N LEU A 63 10.88 -5.36 -4.07
CA LEU A 63 10.79 -4.19 -3.21
C LEU A 63 10.92 -2.93 -4.07
N ILE A 64 9.92 -2.06 -4.00
CA ILE A 64 9.94 -0.79 -4.74
C ILE A 64 10.75 0.24 -3.97
N GLY A 65 10.51 0.33 -2.67
CA GLY A 65 11.18 1.28 -1.82
C GLY A 65 10.64 1.28 -0.41
N VAL A 66 11.23 2.13 0.40
CA VAL A 66 10.87 2.28 1.81
C VAL A 66 10.51 3.74 2.03
N THR A 67 9.35 3.98 2.66
CA THR A 67 8.92 5.34 3.00
C THR A 67 8.89 5.50 4.50
N GLN A 68 8.97 6.75 4.94
CA GLN A 68 8.89 7.09 6.36
C GLN A 68 7.78 8.11 6.58
N HIS A 69 7.01 7.88 7.62
CA HIS A 69 5.91 8.74 7.98
C HIS A 69 5.99 9.02 9.48
N HIS A 70 6.06 10.30 9.84
CA HIS A 70 6.15 10.73 11.23
C HIS A 70 4.80 11.20 11.75
N TYR A 71 4.44 10.77 12.95
CA TYR A 71 3.21 11.23 13.59
C TYR A 71 3.36 11.16 15.11
N THR A 72 2.49 11.89 15.79
CA THR A 72 2.46 11.90 17.26
C THR A 72 1.10 11.37 17.71
N GLU A 73 1.13 10.45 18.66
CA GLU A 73 -0.08 9.87 19.22
C GLU A 73 0.11 9.69 20.72
N ASN A 74 -0.82 10.22 21.50
CA ASN A 74 -0.76 10.17 22.98
C ASN A 74 0.57 10.67 23.55
N GLY A 75 1.10 11.76 22.96
CA GLY A 75 2.35 12.37 23.40
C GLY A 75 3.61 11.62 22.99
N ILE A 76 3.48 10.56 22.22
CA ILE A 76 4.63 9.77 21.76
C ILE A 76 4.85 10.03 20.27
N ASP A 77 6.11 10.32 19.92
CA ASP A 77 6.50 10.49 18.52
C ASP A 77 6.79 9.15 17.89
N PHE A 78 6.16 8.90 16.75
CA PHE A 78 6.34 7.65 15.98
C PHE A 78 6.93 7.94 14.62
N GLU A 79 7.76 7.02 14.17
CA GLU A 79 8.20 6.98 12.80
C GLU A 79 7.80 5.61 12.24
N LYS A 80 6.92 5.62 11.24
CA LYS A 80 6.50 4.39 10.57
C LYS A 80 7.35 4.22 9.32
N GLU A 81 8.10 3.13 9.28
CA GLU A 81 8.93 2.77 8.14
C GLU A 81 8.20 1.67 7.37
N THR A 82 7.71 1.99 6.20
CA THR A 82 6.93 1.05 5.40
C THR A 82 7.72 0.56 4.20
N HIS A 83 7.82 -0.76 4.07
CA HIS A 83 8.47 -1.44 2.95
C HIS A 83 7.39 -1.77 1.92
N TRP A 84 7.51 -1.21 0.73
CA TRP A 84 6.51 -1.33 -0.34
C TRP A 84 6.97 -2.31 -1.40
N PHE A 85 6.14 -3.31 -1.68
CA PHE A 85 6.45 -4.33 -2.68
C PHE A 85 5.51 -4.21 -3.87
N ALA A 86 6.03 -4.44 -5.07
CA ALA A 86 5.20 -4.63 -6.24
C ALA A 86 4.49 -5.98 -6.11
N MET A 87 3.21 -6.01 -6.42
CA MET A 87 2.41 -7.23 -6.33
C MET A 87 1.50 -7.33 -7.53
N LYS A 88 1.10 -8.56 -7.88
CA LYS A 88 0.15 -8.79 -8.97
C LYS A 88 -1.03 -9.60 -8.48
N ALA A 89 -2.22 -9.16 -8.85
CA ALA A 89 -3.45 -9.87 -8.61
C ALA A 89 -4.02 -10.37 -9.92
N PHE A 90 -4.56 -11.57 -9.91
CA PHE A 90 -5.06 -12.25 -11.11
C PHE A 90 -6.53 -12.61 -10.96
N GLY A 91 -7.22 -12.63 -12.09
CA GLY A 91 -8.62 -13.01 -12.13
C GLY A 91 -9.54 -11.89 -11.66
N ASN A 92 -10.84 -12.17 -11.68
CA ASN A 92 -11.85 -11.22 -11.27
C ASN A 92 -12.24 -11.47 -9.82
N GLN A 93 -11.44 -10.95 -8.90
CA GLN A 93 -11.64 -11.15 -7.47
C GLN A 93 -12.53 -10.07 -6.87
N ARG A 94 -13.36 -10.46 -5.92
CA ARG A 94 -14.19 -9.52 -5.18
C ARG A 94 -13.34 -8.78 -4.16
N LEU A 95 -13.40 -7.46 -4.19
CA LEU A 95 -12.74 -6.61 -3.20
C LEU A 95 -13.62 -6.50 -1.96
N VAL A 96 -13.01 -6.67 -0.79
CA VAL A 96 -13.71 -6.58 0.50
C VAL A 96 -12.92 -5.64 1.41
N PRO A 97 -13.36 -4.38 1.55
CA PRO A 97 -12.64 -3.45 2.41
C PRO A 97 -12.73 -3.87 3.88
N GLN A 98 -11.62 -3.72 4.59
CA GLN A 98 -11.56 -4.03 6.01
C GLN A 98 -12.11 -2.84 6.80
N ILE A 99 -13.41 -2.86 7.04
CA ILE A 99 -14.14 -1.75 7.67
C ILE A 99 -13.61 -1.46 9.08
N GLU A 100 -13.17 -2.49 9.81
CA GLU A 100 -12.61 -2.36 11.16
C GLU A 100 -11.38 -1.46 11.20
N GLU A 101 -10.69 -1.30 10.05
CA GLU A 101 -9.52 -0.44 9.93
C GLU A 101 -9.86 0.89 9.24
N ASP A 102 -11.13 1.25 9.23
CA ASP A 102 -11.62 2.50 8.62
C ASP A 102 -11.43 2.56 7.10
N ILE A 103 -11.26 1.41 6.45
CA ILE A 103 -11.18 1.34 4.99
C ILE A 103 -12.61 1.28 4.45
N LEU A 104 -13.04 2.35 3.80
CA LEU A 104 -14.41 2.50 3.35
C LEU A 104 -14.61 2.09 1.90
N GLU A 105 -13.56 2.17 1.09
CA GLU A 105 -13.66 1.93 -0.34
C GLU A 105 -12.34 1.40 -0.88
N LEU A 106 -12.44 0.52 -1.88
CA LEU A 106 -11.29 0.01 -2.63
C LEU A 106 -11.54 0.27 -4.10
N ARG A 107 -10.53 0.75 -4.83
CA ARG A 107 -10.66 1.07 -6.24
C ARG A 107 -9.43 0.69 -7.05
N TRP A 108 -9.68 0.07 -8.18
CA TRP A 108 -8.64 -0.13 -9.19
C TRP A 108 -8.52 1.16 -10.01
N VAL A 109 -7.32 1.71 -10.06
CA VAL A 109 -7.06 3.04 -10.65
C VAL A 109 -6.12 2.90 -11.84
N ALA A 110 -6.56 3.37 -13.01
CA ALA A 110 -5.72 3.38 -14.20
C ALA A 110 -4.70 4.52 -14.12
N GLU A 111 -3.60 4.38 -14.84
CA GLU A 111 -2.53 5.37 -14.82
C GLU A 111 -3.01 6.77 -15.18
N ASP A 112 -3.90 6.88 -16.14
CA ASP A 112 -4.45 8.18 -16.57
C ASP A 112 -5.40 8.82 -15.55
N GLU A 113 -5.80 8.06 -14.52
CA GLU A 113 -6.63 8.58 -13.43
C GLU A 113 -5.83 8.97 -12.19
N LEU A 114 -4.55 8.64 -12.15
CA LEU A 114 -3.71 8.78 -10.95
C LEU A 114 -3.72 10.18 -10.37
N LYS A 115 -3.66 11.21 -11.21
CA LYS A 115 -3.58 12.60 -10.76
C LYS A 115 -4.71 12.93 -9.81
N GLN A 116 -5.90 12.44 -10.10
CA GLN A 116 -7.09 12.67 -9.28
C GLN A 116 -6.91 12.07 -7.87
N TYR A 117 -6.37 10.86 -7.80
CA TYR A 117 -6.19 10.17 -6.51
C TYR A 117 -5.00 10.73 -5.73
N LEU A 118 -3.90 11.03 -6.42
CA LEU A 118 -2.71 11.58 -5.78
C LEU A 118 -2.90 13.01 -5.28
N SER A 119 -3.94 13.71 -5.74
CA SER A 119 -4.25 15.05 -5.23
C SER A 119 -4.85 15.01 -3.83
N ASN A 120 -5.26 13.83 -3.34
CA ASN A 120 -5.82 13.67 -2.00
C ASN A 120 -5.23 12.44 -1.32
N THR A 121 -3.93 12.46 -1.11
CA THR A 121 -3.21 11.39 -0.44
C THR A 121 -2.03 11.97 0.35
N TYR A 122 -1.27 11.10 0.99
CA TYR A 122 -0.08 11.49 1.75
C TYR A 122 1.14 11.63 0.83
N ASN A 123 2.07 12.50 1.20
CA ASN A 123 3.28 12.73 0.38
C ASN A 123 4.09 11.45 0.15
N ASN A 124 4.19 10.60 1.18
CA ASN A 124 4.93 9.35 1.03
C ASN A 124 4.26 8.40 0.05
N ILE A 125 2.93 8.44 -0.08
CA ILE A 125 2.21 7.64 -1.08
C ILE A 125 2.49 8.18 -2.48
N CYS A 126 2.45 9.50 -2.66
CA CYS A 126 2.82 10.10 -3.95
C CYS A 126 4.22 9.65 -4.37
N SER A 127 5.17 9.71 -3.44
CA SER A 127 6.57 9.36 -3.72
C SER A 127 6.73 7.90 -4.16
N ILE A 128 6.08 6.98 -3.45
CA ILE A 128 6.24 5.56 -3.77
C ILE A 128 5.53 5.17 -5.06
N VAL A 129 4.38 5.78 -5.35
CA VAL A 129 3.64 5.53 -6.58
C VAL A 129 4.43 6.05 -7.78
N GLU A 130 5.02 7.25 -7.67
CA GLU A 130 5.88 7.80 -8.72
C GLU A 130 7.07 6.89 -8.97
N LYS A 131 7.71 6.41 -7.91
CA LYS A 131 8.84 5.50 -8.03
C LYS A 131 8.45 4.19 -8.71
N TYR A 132 7.26 3.67 -8.40
CA TYR A 132 6.74 2.47 -9.03
C TYR A 132 6.62 2.64 -10.54
N TYR A 133 6.01 3.74 -10.98
CA TYR A 133 5.84 3.99 -12.41
C TYR A 133 7.16 4.29 -13.10
N ASP A 134 8.07 5.01 -12.46
CA ASP A 134 9.39 5.27 -13.02
C ASP A 134 10.15 3.96 -13.26
N ASN A 135 10.11 3.04 -12.31
CA ASN A 135 10.75 1.74 -12.45
C ASN A 135 10.14 0.92 -13.59
N HIS A 136 8.81 0.96 -13.72
CA HIS A 136 8.11 0.23 -14.78
C HIS A 136 8.37 0.81 -16.16
N ASN A 137 8.47 2.13 -16.26
CA ASN A 137 8.68 2.81 -17.55
C ASN A 137 10.11 2.68 -18.06
N GLN A 138 11.06 2.29 -17.21
CA GLN A 138 12.44 2.09 -17.59
C GLN A 138 12.72 0.71 -18.18
N VAL A 139 11.76 -0.20 -18.10
CA VAL A 139 11.92 -1.54 -18.65
C VAL A 139 11.47 -1.53 -20.11
N ASN A 140 12.43 -1.61 -21.00
CA ASN A 140 12.17 -1.67 -22.43
C ASN A 140 12.45 -3.07 -22.94
#